data_eb7fb23788da10dd4e942dcaa19190ee
#
_entry.id   eb7fb23788da10dd4e942dcaa19190ee
#
_cell.length_a   1.000
_cell.length_b   1.000
_cell.length_c   1.000
_cell.angle_alpha   90.00
_cell.angle_beta   90.00
_cell.angle_gamma   90.00
#
_symmetry.space_group_name_H-M   'P 1'
#
loop_
_entity.id
_entity.type
_entity.pdbx_description
1 polymer ?
#
loop_
_entity_poly.entity_id
_entity_poly.type
_entity_poly.pdbx_seq_one_letter_code
_entity_poly.pdbx_strand_id
1 'polypeptide(L)'
;MEYTKSNDVVAGSETYSKGSSMDDEQLVALIVKTKSSELFSVVYDRYSEKVYHKCISFVKNKEEAQDLTHDIFVKLFVKINSFNQKSKFSTWLYAFTYNHCVNYVQRDLNKRRDKFISNKDENSLEEVYPDIADEEIYTMDTDRFMKSLALIEPDDKSILFMKYQDDMSIEDIQNALVLGKSAVKMRISRAKSRLIEIYKTV
;
A
#
# COMPACT_ATOMS: atom_id res chain seq x y z
N MET A 1 -10.72 46.52 6.18
CA MET A 1 -10.42 45.36 5.34
C MET A 1 -10.25 44.09 6.21
N GLU A 2 -11.30 43.71 6.98
CA GLU A 2 -11.17 42.69 8.05
C GLU A 2 -12.38 41.75 8.19
N TYR A 3 -13.09 41.42 7.08
CA TYR A 3 -14.33 40.62 7.16
C TYR A 3 -14.34 39.32 6.34
N THR A 4 -13.26 38.94 5.66
CA THR A 4 -13.26 37.76 4.78
C THR A 4 -12.74 36.48 5.43
N LYS A 5 -11.94 36.56 6.50
CA LYS A 5 -11.35 35.36 7.13
C LYS A 5 -12.31 34.53 8.00
N SER A 6 -13.39 35.12 8.52
CA SER A 6 -14.29 34.41 9.44
C SER A 6 -15.27 33.47 8.71
N ASN A 7 -15.71 33.83 7.51
CA ASN A 7 -16.65 33.00 6.73
C ASN A 7 -15.99 31.77 6.12
N ASP A 8 -14.73 31.84 5.71
CA ASP A 8 -14.02 30.72 5.12
C ASP A 8 -13.71 29.63 6.14
N VAL A 9 -13.42 29.99 7.38
CA VAL A 9 -13.15 29.03 8.48
C VAL A 9 -14.44 28.29 8.88
N VAL A 10 -15.59 28.98 8.92
CA VAL A 10 -16.88 28.37 9.23
C VAL A 10 -17.33 27.44 8.10
N ALA A 11 -17.20 27.87 6.85
CA ALA A 11 -17.54 27.03 5.68
C ALA A 11 -16.66 25.78 5.59
N GLY A 12 -15.37 25.88 5.89
CA GLY A 12 -14.46 24.75 5.93
C GLY A 12 -14.82 23.73 7.01
N SER A 13 -15.24 24.21 8.20
CA SER A 13 -15.69 23.36 9.31
C SER A 13 -16.98 22.59 8.98
N GLU A 14 -17.93 23.22 8.32
CA GLU A 14 -19.18 22.57 7.88
C GLU A 14 -18.91 21.52 6.79
N THR A 15 -18.04 21.84 5.85
CA THR A 15 -17.64 20.92 4.76
C THR A 15 -16.94 19.70 5.33
N TYR A 16 -16.01 19.85 6.27
CA TYR A 16 -15.34 18.77 6.97
C TYR A 16 -16.35 17.88 7.75
N SER A 17 -17.24 18.50 8.53
CA SER A 17 -18.25 17.79 9.32
C SER A 17 -19.17 16.97 8.43
N LYS A 18 -19.59 17.51 7.30
CA LYS A 18 -20.38 16.80 6.28
C LYS A 18 -19.59 15.61 5.70
N GLY A 19 -18.31 15.78 5.37
CA GLY A 19 -17.45 14.72 4.88
C GLY A 19 -17.27 13.60 5.90
N SER A 20 -17.16 13.94 7.18
CA SER A 20 -16.95 12.98 8.27
C SER A 20 -18.13 12.02 8.47
N SER A 21 -19.34 12.38 8.05
CA SER A 21 -20.54 11.54 8.13
C SER A 21 -20.77 10.65 6.90
N MET A 22 -20.00 10.84 5.82
CA MET A 22 -20.12 10.07 4.57
C MET A 22 -19.35 8.75 4.64
N ASP A 23 -19.79 7.75 3.87
CA ASP A 23 -18.93 6.62 3.55
C ASP A 23 -17.77 7.03 2.62
N ASP A 24 -16.78 6.16 2.49
CA ASP A 24 -15.56 6.49 1.75
C ASP A 24 -15.80 6.71 0.26
N GLU A 25 -16.69 5.94 -0.35
CA GLU A 25 -17.02 6.02 -1.76
C GLU A 25 -17.73 7.33 -2.10
N GLN A 26 -18.68 7.75 -1.25
CA GLN A 26 -19.38 9.03 -1.37
C GLN A 26 -18.41 10.20 -1.16
N LEU A 27 -17.58 10.12 -0.14
CA LEU A 27 -16.57 11.12 0.18
C LEU A 27 -15.60 11.32 -0.99
N VAL A 28 -15.05 10.23 -1.52
CA VAL A 28 -14.12 10.26 -2.64
C VAL A 28 -14.79 10.80 -3.92
N ALA A 29 -16.01 10.38 -4.22
CA ALA A 29 -16.76 10.92 -5.37
C ALA A 29 -16.94 12.44 -5.25
N LEU A 30 -17.22 12.93 -4.05
CA LEU A 30 -17.37 14.37 -3.80
C LEU A 30 -16.02 15.10 -3.92
N ILE A 31 -14.93 14.55 -3.40
CA ILE A 31 -13.57 15.08 -3.55
C ILE A 31 -13.20 15.20 -5.04
N VAL A 32 -13.44 14.15 -5.81
CA VAL A 32 -13.15 14.14 -7.25
C VAL A 32 -13.91 15.27 -7.98
N LYS A 33 -15.17 15.50 -7.60
CA LYS A 33 -16.03 16.52 -8.20
C LYS A 33 -15.63 17.94 -7.78
N THR A 34 -15.33 18.16 -6.51
CA THR A 34 -15.13 19.51 -5.94
C THR A 34 -13.69 19.94 -5.84
N LYS A 35 -12.75 18.97 -5.82
CA LYS A 35 -11.33 19.18 -5.52
C LYS A 35 -11.09 19.84 -4.16
N SER A 36 -12.01 19.64 -3.21
CA SER A 36 -11.92 20.25 -1.87
C SER A 36 -10.83 19.62 -1.05
N SER A 37 -9.91 20.44 -0.52
CA SER A 37 -8.87 20.07 0.43
C SER A 37 -9.45 19.71 1.80
N GLU A 38 -10.55 20.34 2.20
CA GLU A 38 -11.25 20.09 3.47
C GLU A 38 -11.87 18.69 3.50
N LEU A 39 -12.48 18.27 2.38
CA LEU A 39 -12.96 16.88 2.26
C LEU A 39 -11.82 15.88 2.20
N PHE A 40 -10.71 16.23 1.57
CA PHE A 40 -9.54 15.36 1.53
C PHE A 40 -8.89 15.22 2.91
N SER A 41 -8.94 16.24 3.77
CA SER A 41 -8.44 16.11 5.15
C SER A 41 -9.19 15.04 5.94
N VAL A 42 -10.48 14.80 5.66
CA VAL A 42 -11.24 13.68 6.24
C VAL A 42 -10.64 12.32 5.82
N VAL A 43 -10.26 12.18 4.55
CA VAL A 43 -9.56 10.95 4.09
C VAL A 43 -8.21 10.81 4.79
N TYR A 44 -7.46 11.90 4.93
CA TYR A 44 -6.21 11.89 5.65
C TYR A 44 -6.38 11.42 7.10
N ASP A 45 -7.34 11.97 7.83
CA ASP A 45 -7.58 11.63 9.23
C ASP A 45 -8.05 10.17 9.43
N ARG A 46 -8.83 9.63 8.49
CA ARG A 46 -9.27 8.23 8.53
C ARG A 46 -8.17 7.22 8.25
N TYR A 47 -7.18 7.60 7.45
CA TYR A 47 -6.26 6.64 6.85
C TYR A 47 -4.78 6.88 7.16
N SER A 48 -4.38 8.05 7.67
CA SER A 48 -2.96 8.41 7.88
C SER A 48 -2.23 7.40 8.77
N GLU A 49 -2.82 7.01 9.89
CA GLU A 49 -2.23 6.02 10.80
C GLU A 49 -2.08 4.65 10.13
N LYS A 50 -3.12 4.20 9.41
CA LYS A 50 -3.08 2.90 8.71
C LYS A 50 -2.04 2.88 7.59
N VAL A 51 -1.95 3.97 6.82
CA VAL A 51 -0.93 4.14 5.77
C VAL A 51 0.47 4.21 6.40
N TYR A 52 0.65 4.94 7.50
CA TYR A 52 1.90 4.99 8.23
C TYR A 52 2.37 3.60 8.70
N HIS A 53 1.47 2.80 9.27
CA HIS A 53 1.79 1.43 9.69
C HIS A 53 2.19 0.52 8.51
N LYS A 54 1.65 0.77 7.33
CA LYS A 54 2.12 0.07 6.12
C LYS A 54 3.51 0.57 5.71
N CYS A 55 3.74 1.88 5.71
CA CYS A 55 5.04 2.47 5.36
C CYS A 55 6.16 1.98 6.27
N ILE A 56 5.96 2.00 7.60
CA ILE A 56 6.99 1.59 8.58
C ILE A 56 7.43 0.13 8.42
N SER A 57 6.57 -0.72 7.83
CA SER A 57 6.94 -2.10 7.54
C SER A 57 7.92 -2.24 6.38
N PHE A 58 8.07 -1.23 5.52
CA PHE A 58 8.95 -1.24 4.35
C PHE A 58 10.25 -0.45 4.54
N VAL A 59 10.26 0.54 5.43
CA VAL A 59 11.42 1.40 5.69
C VAL A 59 12.08 1.09 7.03
N LYS A 60 13.24 1.71 7.30
CA LYS A 60 14.07 1.33 8.45
C LYS A 60 13.76 2.12 9.73
N ASN A 61 13.23 3.32 9.60
CA ASN A 61 13.00 4.21 10.72
C ASN A 61 11.68 4.99 10.59
N LYS A 62 11.28 5.63 11.68
CA LYS A 62 10.00 6.33 11.80
C LYS A 62 9.94 7.59 10.93
N GLU A 63 11.06 8.30 10.79
CA GLU A 63 11.14 9.52 10.00
C GLU A 63 10.91 9.20 8.52
N GLU A 64 11.61 8.20 7.97
CA GLU A 64 11.35 7.73 6.60
C GLU A 64 9.89 7.30 6.40
N ALA A 65 9.28 6.62 7.40
CA ALA A 65 7.89 6.20 7.31
C ALA A 65 6.93 7.40 7.29
N GLN A 66 7.20 8.44 8.06
CA GLN A 66 6.41 9.67 8.07
C GLN A 66 6.52 10.41 6.74
N ASP A 67 7.74 10.59 6.22
CA ASP A 67 7.99 11.24 4.93
C ASP A 67 7.30 10.47 3.79
N LEU A 68 7.43 9.15 3.78
CA LEU A 68 6.78 8.31 2.77
C LEU A 68 5.25 8.37 2.88
N THR A 69 4.70 8.42 4.10
CA THR A 69 3.26 8.60 4.33
C THR A 69 2.79 9.93 3.76
N HIS A 70 3.50 11.01 4.05
CA HIS A 70 3.17 12.34 3.51
C HIS A 70 3.21 12.35 1.98
N ASP A 71 4.28 11.82 1.39
CA ASP A 71 4.43 11.69 -0.06
C ASP A 71 3.28 10.91 -0.72
N ILE A 72 2.83 9.83 -0.05
CA ILE A 72 1.71 9.02 -0.52
C ILE A 72 0.43 9.86 -0.55
N PHE A 73 0.12 10.63 0.50
CA PHE A 73 -1.10 11.45 0.53
C PHE A 73 -1.06 12.61 -0.46
N VAL A 74 0.10 13.24 -0.69
CA VAL A 74 0.27 14.24 -1.73
C VAL A 74 -0.03 13.65 -3.12
N LYS A 75 0.51 12.47 -3.41
CA LYS A 75 0.26 11.77 -4.68
C LYS A 75 -1.18 11.26 -4.78
N LEU A 76 -1.76 10.82 -3.66
CA LEU A 76 -3.14 10.40 -3.57
C LEU A 76 -4.09 11.53 -3.97
N PHE A 77 -3.89 12.73 -3.44
CA PHE A 77 -4.72 13.91 -3.79
C PHE A 77 -4.77 14.17 -5.29
N VAL A 78 -3.63 14.03 -5.97
CA VAL A 78 -3.53 14.19 -7.43
C VAL A 78 -4.16 13.00 -8.17
N LYS A 79 -4.03 11.80 -7.64
CA LYS A 79 -4.40 10.53 -8.31
C LYS A 79 -5.79 10.00 -7.91
N ILE A 80 -6.48 10.61 -6.94
CA ILE A 80 -7.75 10.11 -6.39
C ILE A 80 -8.86 9.96 -7.45
N ASN A 81 -8.80 10.74 -8.52
CA ASN A 81 -9.69 10.62 -9.67
C ASN A 81 -9.52 9.33 -10.49
N SER A 82 -8.43 8.58 -10.28
CA SER A 82 -8.21 7.28 -10.91
C SER A 82 -8.88 6.12 -10.17
N PHE A 83 -9.45 6.36 -8.99
CA PHE A 83 -10.29 5.39 -8.30
C PHE A 83 -11.59 5.15 -9.09
N ASN A 84 -11.76 3.95 -9.60
CA ASN A 84 -12.85 3.58 -10.52
C ASN A 84 -14.01 2.82 -9.86
N GLN A 85 -14.01 2.74 -8.53
CA GLN A 85 -15.05 2.06 -7.70
C GLN A 85 -15.23 0.55 -8.01
N LYS A 86 -14.23 -0.12 -8.59
CA LYS A 86 -14.25 -1.57 -8.79
C LYS A 86 -13.95 -2.38 -7.53
N SER A 87 -13.50 -1.73 -6.47
CA SER A 87 -13.23 -2.28 -5.15
C SER A 87 -13.59 -1.23 -4.10
N LYS A 88 -13.54 -1.58 -2.81
CA LYS A 88 -13.63 -0.58 -1.74
C LYS A 88 -12.49 0.42 -1.84
N PHE A 89 -12.75 1.68 -1.47
CA PHE A 89 -11.71 2.71 -1.47
C PHE A 89 -10.49 2.32 -0.61
N SER A 90 -10.73 1.73 0.56
CA SER A 90 -9.65 1.24 1.43
C SER A 90 -8.74 0.22 0.74
N THR A 91 -9.32 -0.74 0.01
CA THR A 91 -8.58 -1.74 -0.76
C THR A 91 -7.69 -1.10 -1.82
N TRP A 92 -8.27 -0.17 -2.58
CA TRP A 92 -7.52 0.56 -3.61
C TRP A 92 -6.41 1.43 -3.00
N LEU A 93 -6.69 2.14 -1.91
CA LEU A 93 -5.72 2.97 -1.19
C LEU A 93 -4.54 2.14 -0.65
N TYR A 94 -4.82 0.97 -0.08
CA TYR A 94 -3.76 0.11 0.45
C TYR A 94 -2.86 -0.43 -0.66
N ALA A 95 -3.43 -0.86 -1.78
CA ALA A 95 -2.66 -1.26 -2.95
C ALA A 95 -1.84 -0.09 -3.53
N PHE A 96 -2.42 1.12 -3.59
CA PHE A 96 -1.70 2.34 -3.96
C PHE A 96 -0.51 2.59 -3.00
N THR A 97 -0.72 2.43 -1.70
CA THR A 97 0.31 2.56 -0.67
C THR A 97 1.45 1.55 -0.88
N TYR A 98 1.14 0.26 -1.03
CA TYR A 98 2.15 -0.78 -1.25
C TYR A 98 2.97 -0.55 -2.50
N ASN A 99 2.33 -0.17 -3.61
CA ASN A 99 3.04 0.17 -4.84
C ASN A 99 4.03 1.33 -4.64
N HIS A 100 3.66 2.33 -3.82
CA HIS A 100 4.57 3.43 -3.49
C HIS A 100 5.71 2.99 -2.57
N CYS A 101 5.45 2.14 -1.57
CA CYS A 101 6.47 1.58 -0.69
C CYS A 101 7.50 0.75 -1.47
N VAL A 102 7.02 -0.15 -2.34
CA VAL A 102 7.89 -0.97 -3.20
C VAL A 102 8.78 -0.09 -4.09
N ASN A 103 8.19 0.88 -4.79
CA ASN A 103 8.94 1.80 -5.64
C ASN A 103 9.97 2.62 -4.86
N TYR A 104 9.64 3.04 -3.63
CA TYR A 104 10.56 3.78 -2.77
C TYR A 104 11.78 2.93 -2.42
N VAL A 105 11.56 1.72 -1.92
CA VAL A 105 12.64 0.80 -1.52
C VAL A 105 13.48 0.38 -2.72
N GLN A 106 12.87 0.07 -3.86
CA GLN A 106 13.60 -0.30 -5.07
C GLN A 106 14.48 0.84 -5.59
N ARG A 107 14.01 2.10 -5.54
CA ARG A 107 14.85 3.26 -5.89
C ARG A 107 16.04 3.42 -4.97
N ASP A 108 15.86 3.22 -3.67
CA ASP A 108 16.97 3.28 -2.70
C ASP A 108 17.98 2.14 -2.95
N LEU A 109 17.50 0.93 -3.20
CA LEU A 109 18.33 -0.20 -3.57
C LEU A 109 19.11 0.05 -4.88
N ASN A 110 18.46 0.59 -5.90
CA ASN A 110 19.13 0.89 -7.18
C ASN A 110 20.18 2.00 -7.02
N LYS A 111 19.88 3.08 -6.28
CA LYS A 111 20.87 4.11 -5.96
C LYS A 111 22.11 3.56 -5.24
N ARG A 112 21.95 2.51 -4.43
CA ARG A 112 23.04 1.81 -3.76
C ARG A 112 23.77 0.86 -4.70
N ARG A 113 23.07 0.23 -5.66
CA ARG A 113 23.63 -0.69 -6.68
C ARG A 113 24.39 0.03 -7.78
N ASP A 114 23.99 1.23 -8.20
CA ASP A 114 24.74 2.04 -9.18
C ASP A 114 26.17 2.39 -8.71
N LYS A 115 26.44 2.18 -7.40
CA LYS A 115 27.80 2.19 -6.85
C LYS A 115 28.54 0.85 -6.99
N PHE A 116 27.84 -0.23 -7.33
CA PHE A 116 28.41 -1.57 -7.53
C PHE A 116 27.64 -2.25 -8.67
N ILE A 117 28.23 -2.25 -9.87
CA ILE A 117 27.66 -2.86 -11.08
C ILE A 117 27.35 -4.34 -10.82
N SER A 118 26.09 -4.73 -10.87
CA SER A 118 25.70 -6.13 -10.98
C SER A 118 24.37 -6.24 -11.72
N ASN A 119 24.40 -6.91 -12.86
CA ASN A 119 23.24 -7.23 -13.69
C ASN A 119 22.27 -8.13 -12.94
N LYS A 120 21.00 -7.73 -12.83
CA LYS A 120 19.91 -8.69 -12.54
C LYS A 120 19.46 -9.26 -13.88
N ASP A 121 19.73 -10.52 -14.09
CA ASP A 121 19.04 -11.31 -15.12
C ASP A 121 17.56 -11.46 -14.72
N GLU A 122 16.68 -10.77 -15.46
CA GLU A 122 15.24 -11.02 -15.45
C GLU A 122 14.90 -12.28 -16.27
N ASN A 123 15.60 -13.37 -16.06
CA ASN A 123 15.20 -14.68 -16.58
C ASN A 123 14.38 -15.39 -15.49
N SER A 124 13.10 -15.05 -15.39
CA SER A 124 12.14 -15.95 -14.76
C SER A 124 11.87 -17.12 -15.72
N LEU A 125 12.70 -18.16 -15.61
CA LEU A 125 12.27 -19.51 -15.97
C LEU A 125 10.94 -19.75 -15.25
N GLU A 126 10.02 -20.46 -15.88
CA GLU A 126 8.77 -20.92 -15.26
C GLU A 126 9.09 -21.91 -14.13
N GLU A 127 9.52 -21.36 -12.99
CA GLU A 127 9.68 -22.14 -11.78
C GLU A 127 8.28 -22.53 -11.28
N VAL A 128 8.00 -23.81 -11.25
CA VAL A 128 6.77 -24.35 -10.65
C VAL A 128 6.96 -24.28 -9.13
N TYR A 129 6.31 -23.29 -8.51
CA TYR A 129 6.32 -23.17 -7.06
C TYR A 129 5.28 -24.13 -6.46
N PRO A 130 5.61 -24.84 -5.37
CA PRO A 130 4.65 -25.73 -4.70
C PRO A 130 3.47 -24.89 -4.18
N ASP A 131 2.28 -25.50 -4.24
CA ASP A 131 1.09 -24.90 -3.63
C ASP A 131 1.16 -25.10 -2.12
N ILE A 132 1.67 -24.08 -1.43
CA ILE A 132 1.83 -24.07 0.02
C ILE A 132 0.48 -23.68 0.64
N ALA A 133 0.00 -24.50 1.59
CA ALA A 133 -1.23 -24.24 2.29
C ALA A 133 -1.12 -22.93 3.13
N ASP A 134 -2.20 -22.16 3.20
CA ASP A 134 -2.21 -20.89 3.95
C ASP A 134 -2.02 -21.14 5.46
N GLU A 135 -2.46 -22.31 5.97
CA GLU A 135 -2.29 -22.77 7.35
C GLU A 135 -0.82 -22.83 7.77
N GLU A 136 0.09 -23.14 6.86
CA GLU A 136 1.52 -23.18 7.15
C GLU A 136 2.06 -21.80 7.54
N ILE A 137 1.57 -20.74 6.89
CA ILE A 137 1.91 -19.36 7.23
C ILE A 137 1.37 -18.98 8.63
N TYR A 138 0.13 -19.37 8.95
CA TYR A 138 -0.52 -19.02 10.22
C TYR A 138 0.06 -19.76 11.43
N THR A 139 0.76 -20.87 11.23
CA THR A 139 1.42 -21.64 12.30
C THR A 139 2.85 -21.23 12.56
N MET A 140 3.40 -20.26 11.82
CA MET A 140 4.77 -19.79 11.99
C MET A 140 4.97 -19.06 13.32
N ASP A 141 6.14 -19.24 13.93
CA ASP A 141 6.57 -18.44 15.08
C ASP A 141 6.65 -16.97 14.70
N THR A 142 6.06 -16.09 15.51
CA THR A 142 5.91 -14.66 15.20
C THR A 142 7.24 -13.94 15.02
N ASP A 143 8.23 -14.22 15.90
CA ASP A 143 9.51 -13.50 15.85
C ASP A 143 10.32 -13.91 14.60
N ARG A 144 10.33 -15.20 14.29
CA ARG A 144 10.97 -15.72 13.07
C ARG A 144 10.25 -15.23 11.81
N PHE A 145 8.92 -15.22 11.82
CA PHE A 145 8.13 -14.69 10.72
C PHE A 145 8.45 -13.21 10.44
N MET A 146 8.51 -12.38 11.49
CA MET A 146 8.86 -10.96 11.34
C MET A 146 10.28 -10.75 10.80
N LYS A 147 11.25 -11.57 11.25
CA LYS A 147 12.62 -11.56 10.70
C LYS A 147 12.63 -11.94 9.22
N SER A 148 11.87 -12.97 8.85
CA SER A 148 11.74 -13.42 7.46
C SER A 148 11.13 -12.33 6.57
N LEU A 149 10.08 -11.65 7.05
CA LEU A 149 9.45 -10.53 6.35
C LEU A 149 10.40 -9.33 6.19
N ALA A 150 11.38 -9.17 7.05
CA ALA A 150 12.38 -8.11 6.90
C ALA A 150 13.40 -8.39 5.80
N LEU A 151 13.58 -9.66 5.42
CA LEU A 151 14.56 -10.12 4.44
C LEU A 151 13.96 -10.40 3.06
N ILE A 152 12.63 -10.58 2.97
CA ILE A 152 11.96 -10.87 1.70
C ILE A 152 11.98 -9.65 0.76
N GLU A 153 11.97 -9.90 -0.55
CA GLU A 153 11.92 -8.83 -1.55
C GLU A 153 10.64 -7.97 -1.41
N PRO A 154 10.73 -6.64 -1.64
CA PRO A 154 9.61 -5.71 -1.42
C PRO A 154 8.33 -6.08 -2.19
N ASP A 155 8.45 -6.58 -3.42
CA ASP A 155 7.30 -7.02 -4.24
C ASP A 155 6.58 -8.21 -3.61
N ASP A 156 7.33 -9.22 -3.17
CA ASP A 156 6.79 -10.41 -2.53
C ASP A 156 6.16 -10.04 -1.17
N LYS A 157 6.79 -9.15 -0.42
CA LYS A 157 6.24 -8.61 0.83
C LYS A 157 4.91 -7.90 0.62
N SER A 158 4.82 -7.07 -0.43
CA SER A 158 3.61 -6.30 -0.72
C SER A 158 2.41 -7.20 -1.01
N ILE A 159 2.59 -8.25 -1.83
CA ILE A 159 1.49 -9.15 -2.18
C ILE A 159 1.07 -10.05 -1.01
N LEU A 160 2.01 -10.44 -0.14
CA LEU A 160 1.69 -11.15 1.11
C LEU A 160 0.87 -10.26 2.05
N PHE A 161 1.22 -8.99 2.20
CA PHE A 161 0.45 -8.06 3.01
C PHE A 161 -0.95 -7.81 2.45
N MET A 162 -1.08 -7.62 1.13
CA MET A 162 -2.38 -7.51 0.48
C MET A 162 -3.25 -8.73 0.79
N LYS A 163 -2.69 -9.94 0.70
CA LYS A 163 -3.43 -11.20 0.87
C LYS A 163 -3.74 -11.52 2.33
N TYR A 164 -2.75 -11.43 3.23
CA TYR A 164 -2.85 -11.96 4.59
C TYR A 164 -3.05 -10.90 5.67
N GLN A 165 -2.59 -9.68 5.47
CA GLN A 165 -2.79 -8.59 6.42
C GLN A 165 -4.06 -7.80 6.14
N ASP A 166 -4.36 -7.55 4.86
CA ASP A 166 -5.51 -6.74 4.44
C ASP A 166 -6.68 -7.59 3.94
N ASP A 167 -6.54 -8.92 3.96
CA ASP A 167 -7.54 -9.91 3.55
C ASP A 167 -8.17 -9.62 2.16
N MET A 168 -7.34 -9.12 1.23
CA MET A 168 -7.81 -8.82 -0.11
C MET A 168 -8.13 -10.11 -0.87
N SER A 169 -9.25 -10.10 -1.58
CA SER A 169 -9.57 -11.17 -2.52
C SER A 169 -8.60 -11.20 -3.69
N ILE A 170 -8.51 -12.33 -4.39
CA ILE A 170 -7.71 -12.41 -5.63
C ILE A 170 -8.17 -11.36 -6.65
N GLU A 171 -9.47 -11.07 -6.72
CA GLU A 171 -10.05 -10.07 -7.60
C GLU A 171 -9.62 -8.64 -7.20
N ASP A 172 -9.60 -8.34 -5.90
CA ASP A 172 -9.10 -7.06 -5.42
C ASP A 172 -7.63 -6.83 -5.80
N ILE A 173 -6.78 -7.86 -5.60
CA ILE A 173 -5.37 -7.81 -5.95
C ILE A 173 -5.18 -7.67 -7.48
N GLN A 174 -5.98 -8.38 -8.29
CA GLN A 174 -5.98 -8.24 -9.74
C GLN A 174 -6.25 -6.80 -10.17
N ASN A 175 -7.32 -6.22 -9.62
CA ASN A 175 -7.71 -4.84 -9.93
C ASN A 175 -6.66 -3.82 -9.47
N ALA A 176 -6.08 -4.05 -8.30
CA ALA A 176 -5.07 -3.20 -7.69
C ALA A 176 -3.73 -3.19 -8.45
N LEU A 177 -3.28 -4.37 -8.89
CA LEU A 177 -2.00 -4.56 -9.58
C LEU A 177 -2.13 -4.56 -11.10
N VAL A 178 -3.36 -4.51 -11.63
CA VAL A 178 -3.65 -4.61 -13.08
C VAL A 178 -3.07 -5.90 -13.68
N LEU A 179 -3.30 -7.02 -12.99
CA LEU A 179 -2.78 -8.33 -13.35
C LEU A 179 -3.91 -9.33 -13.66
N GLY A 180 -3.60 -10.36 -14.44
CA GLY A 180 -4.50 -11.50 -14.64
C GLY A 180 -4.56 -12.42 -13.40
N LYS A 181 -5.67 -13.15 -13.24
CA LYS A 181 -5.90 -14.07 -12.11
C LYS A 181 -4.77 -15.08 -11.90
N SER A 182 -4.28 -15.67 -12.98
CA SER A 182 -3.17 -16.64 -12.92
C SER A 182 -1.88 -15.97 -12.44
N ALA A 183 -1.57 -14.76 -12.92
CA ALA A 183 -0.38 -14.02 -12.51
C ALA A 183 -0.42 -13.65 -11.03
N VAL A 184 -1.58 -13.25 -10.50
CA VAL A 184 -1.74 -12.98 -9.06
C VAL A 184 -1.50 -14.25 -8.23
N LYS A 185 -2.13 -15.37 -8.62
CA LYS A 185 -1.93 -16.66 -7.92
C LYS A 185 -0.47 -17.10 -7.94
N MET A 186 0.19 -17.02 -9.09
CA MET A 186 1.61 -17.34 -9.20
C MET A 186 2.50 -16.45 -8.34
N ARG A 187 2.24 -15.13 -8.30
CA ARG A 187 2.99 -14.22 -7.42
C ARG A 187 2.81 -14.55 -5.95
N ILE A 188 1.58 -14.86 -5.51
CA ILE A 188 1.32 -15.26 -4.12
C ILE A 188 2.05 -16.58 -3.80
N SER A 189 1.96 -17.59 -4.66
CA SER A 189 2.64 -18.88 -4.48
C SER A 189 4.16 -18.70 -4.39
N ARG A 190 4.76 -17.94 -5.31
CA ARG A 190 6.18 -17.61 -5.28
C ARG A 190 6.59 -16.87 -4.00
N ALA A 191 5.82 -15.86 -3.60
CA ALA A 191 6.11 -15.09 -2.39
C ALA A 191 6.03 -15.97 -1.12
N LYS A 192 5.06 -16.90 -1.04
CA LYS A 192 4.97 -17.90 0.03
C LYS A 192 6.21 -18.79 0.07
N SER A 193 6.59 -19.36 -1.07
CA SER A 193 7.77 -20.25 -1.14
C SER A 193 9.04 -19.55 -0.68
N ARG A 194 9.29 -18.33 -1.15
CA ARG A 194 10.45 -17.53 -0.73
C ARG A 194 10.42 -17.18 0.75
N LEU A 195 9.25 -16.84 1.27
CA LEU A 195 9.09 -16.57 2.70
C LEU A 195 9.47 -17.79 3.54
N ILE A 196 9.00 -18.98 3.18
CA ILE A 196 9.29 -20.23 3.88
C ILE A 196 10.78 -20.59 3.78
N GLU A 197 11.41 -20.41 2.63
CA GLU A 197 12.86 -20.62 2.48
C GLU A 197 13.65 -19.73 3.43
N ILE A 198 13.31 -18.44 3.48
CA ILE A 198 13.95 -17.51 4.43
C ILE A 198 13.65 -17.92 5.88
N TYR A 199 12.40 -18.28 6.19
CA TYR A 199 11.98 -18.69 7.53
C TYR A 199 12.76 -19.89 8.06
N LYS A 200 13.16 -20.81 7.18
CA LYS A 200 13.99 -21.97 7.57
C LYS A 200 15.43 -21.59 7.94
N THR A 201 15.88 -20.40 7.52
CA THR A 201 17.29 -19.95 7.71
C THR A 201 17.48 -18.95 8.84
N VAL A 202 16.40 -18.35 9.38
CA VAL A 202 16.47 -17.31 10.42
C VAL A 202 16.21 -17.84 11.83
#